data_9863d0b5746826e965eab1cc2c8f9834
#
_entry.id   9863d0b5746826e965eab1cc2c8f9834
#
_cell.length_a   1.000
_cell.length_b   1.000
_cell.length_c   1.000
_cell.angle_alpha   90.00
_cell.angle_beta   90.00
_cell.angle_gamma   90.00
#
_symmetry.space_group_name_H-M   'P 1'
#
loop_
_entity.id
_entity.type
_entity.pdbx_description
1 polymer ?
#
loop_
_entity_poly.entity_id
_entity_poly.type
_entity_poly.pdbx_seq_one_letter_code
_entity_poly.pdbx_strand_id
1 'polypeptide(L)'
;MPPAMGKPQIIDDASPPASAGGPRDDVAYILPMLTFLLFTWAGGQWTALYPASYVAKTLIVAGMLIYFRRRYTPIRWNGWWLGIVLGVVGLVQWVGMEKLIGGHYWKFSYDVRNPYEMFSSPALMWTFVAIRWAGASLLVPVMEELFWRDYLWRQVISPNDFKLARVGEWNPGAFVIVAVLFGAGVHIEWLTAIVYGLMIGGLLALTRSLGACILMHAVTNFLLGAYLLKTGQWIFW
;
A
#
# COMPACT_ATOMS: atom_id res chain seq x y z
N MET A 1 -50.83 32.97 -3.23
CA MET A 1 -50.12 31.75 -2.85
C MET A 1 -48.83 31.67 -3.65
N PRO A 2 -47.67 31.75 -3.07
CA PRO A 2 -46.42 31.51 -3.78
C PRO A 2 -46.22 30.01 -4.02
N PRO A 3 -45.54 29.58 -5.12
CA PRO A 3 -45.33 28.18 -5.41
C PRO A 3 -44.32 27.58 -4.43
N ALA A 4 -44.59 26.35 -4.00
CA ALA A 4 -43.74 25.58 -3.10
C ALA A 4 -42.37 25.33 -3.77
N MET A 5 -41.28 25.77 -3.11
CA MET A 5 -39.92 25.45 -3.48
C MET A 5 -39.71 23.93 -3.33
N GLY A 6 -39.45 23.27 -4.47
CA GLY A 6 -39.08 21.87 -4.51
C GLY A 6 -37.78 21.67 -3.73
N LYS A 7 -37.80 20.65 -2.83
CA LYS A 7 -36.59 20.19 -2.14
C LYS A 7 -35.53 19.82 -3.16
N PRO A 8 -34.24 20.16 -2.93
CA PRO A 8 -33.17 19.71 -3.81
C PRO A 8 -33.16 18.16 -3.80
N GLN A 9 -33.31 17.56 -4.98
CA GLN A 9 -33.04 16.12 -5.16
C GLN A 9 -31.55 15.91 -4.90
N ILE A 10 -31.25 15.30 -3.76
CA ILE A 10 -29.95 14.67 -3.55
C ILE A 10 -29.91 13.55 -4.57
N ILE A 11 -29.14 13.75 -5.62
CA ILE A 11 -28.79 12.69 -6.58
C ILE A 11 -27.92 11.73 -5.79
N ASP A 12 -28.57 10.70 -5.25
CA ASP A 12 -27.92 9.57 -4.61
C ASP A 12 -27.29 8.75 -5.75
N ASP A 13 -26.07 9.14 -6.16
CA ASP A 13 -25.26 8.42 -7.14
C ASP A 13 -24.69 7.12 -6.51
N ALA A 14 -25.58 6.39 -5.86
CA ALA A 14 -25.34 5.07 -5.33
C ALA A 14 -25.44 4.07 -6.48
N SER A 15 -24.30 3.82 -7.16
CA SER A 15 -24.17 2.59 -7.93
C SER A 15 -24.61 1.42 -7.03
N PRO A 16 -25.49 0.53 -7.50
CA PRO A 16 -25.93 -0.61 -6.70
C PRO A 16 -24.71 -1.39 -6.20
N PRO A 17 -24.76 -1.98 -5.00
CA PRO A 17 -23.67 -2.81 -4.50
C PRO A 17 -23.35 -3.87 -5.55
N ALA A 18 -22.06 -4.04 -5.84
CA ALA A 18 -21.60 -5.09 -6.74
C ALA A 18 -22.18 -6.42 -6.26
N SER A 19 -22.51 -7.32 -7.19
CA SER A 19 -22.98 -8.67 -6.86
C SER A 19 -22.09 -9.32 -5.81
N ALA A 20 -22.70 -10.02 -4.84
CA ALA A 20 -22.00 -10.70 -3.75
C ALA A 20 -20.67 -11.31 -4.20
N GLY A 21 -19.57 -10.93 -3.53
CA GLY A 21 -18.25 -11.47 -3.79
C GLY A 21 -18.23 -12.97 -3.48
N GLY A 22 -17.61 -13.76 -4.34
CA GLY A 22 -17.43 -15.19 -4.12
C GLY A 22 -16.03 -15.51 -3.57
N PRO A 23 -15.77 -16.73 -3.07
CA PRO A 23 -14.46 -17.16 -2.55
C PRO A 23 -13.28 -16.88 -3.50
N ARG A 24 -13.54 -16.80 -4.80
CA ARG A 24 -12.51 -16.47 -5.82
C ARG A 24 -12.11 -15.00 -5.80
N ASP A 25 -12.99 -14.12 -5.30
CA ASP A 25 -12.69 -12.70 -5.20
C ASP A 25 -11.75 -12.44 -4.02
N ASP A 26 -11.96 -13.07 -2.87
CA ASP A 26 -11.03 -13.01 -1.73
C ASP A 26 -9.63 -13.47 -2.12
N VAL A 27 -9.53 -14.58 -2.87
CA VAL A 27 -8.24 -15.11 -3.36
C VAL A 27 -7.50 -14.07 -4.21
N ALA A 28 -8.21 -13.29 -5.02
CA ALA A 28 -7.60 -12.26 -5.87
C ALA A 28 -6.88 -11.18 -5.06
N TYR A 29 -7.39 -10.83 -3.87
CA TYR A 29 -6.78 -9.84 -2.99
C TYR A 29 -5.71 -10.44 -2.06
N ILE A 30 -5.95 -11.64 -1.55
CA ILE A 30 -5.09 -12.26 -0.54
C ILE A 30 -3.84 -12.88 -1.18
N LEU A 31 -3.98 -13.60 -2.30
CA LEU A 31 -2.89 -14.38 -2.87
C LEU A 31 -1.68 -13.55 -3.31
N PRO A 32 -1.84 -12.38 -4.00
CA PRO A 32 -0.70 -11.53 -4.33
C PRO A 32 0.06 -11.05 -3.07
N MET A 33 -0.66 -10.65 -2.03
CA MET A 33 -0.08 -10.20 -0.76
C MET A 33 0.68 -11.31 -0.05
N LEU A 34 0.07 -12.50 0.09
CA LEU A 34 0.74 -13.66 0.71
C LEU A 34 1.97 -14.09 -0.09
N THR A 35 1.89 -14.10 -1.42
CA THR A 35 3.03 -14.41 -2.28
C THR A 35 4.16 -13.42 -2.06
N PHE A 36 3.85 -12.13 -2.03
CA PHE A 36 4.83 -11.09 -1.76
C PHE A 36 5.51 -11.27 -0.40
N LEU A 37 4.75 -11.54 0.65
CA LEU A 37 5.28 -11.78 2.00
C LEU A 37 6.13 -13.03 2.07
N LEU A 38 5.72 -14.14 1.42
CA LEU A 38 6.48 -15.39 1.37
C LEU A 38 7.85 -15.19 0.72
N PHE A 39 7.91 -14.54 -0.44
CA PHE A 39 9.19 -14.24 -1.09
C PHE A 39 10.03 -13.25 -0.30
N THR A 40 9.42 -12.29 0.39
CA THR A 40 10.13 -11.35 1.27
C THR A 40 10.75 -12.08 2.45
N TRP A 41 10.02 -12.98 3.07
CA TRP A 41 10.52 -13.84 4.15
C TRP A 41 11.65 -14.76 3.66
N ALA A 42 11.45 -15.49 2.56
CA ALA A 42 12.45 -16.38 1.98
C ALA A 42 13.74 -15.63 1.60
N GLY A 43 13.62 -14.47 0.94
CA GLY A 43 14.77 -13.61 0.63
C GLY A 43 15.45 -13.06 1.89
N GLY A 44 14.73 -12.95 3.02
CA GLY A 44 15.29 -12.61 4.33
C GLY A 44 16.17 -13.70 4.92
N GLN A 45 15.81 -14.98 4.74
CA GLN A 45 16.54 -16.11 5.30
C GLN A 45 17.88 -16.39 4.60
N TRP A 46 17.95 -16.15 3.29
CA TRP A 46 19.14 -16.47 2.47
C TRP A 46 19.60 -15.25 1.69
N THR A 47 20.64 -14.59 2.19
CA THR A 47 21.18 -13.34 1.60
C THR A 47 21.58 -13.52 0.14
N ALA A 48 22.17 -14.66 -0.23
CA ALA A 48 22.55 -14.95 -1.61
C ALA A 48 21.35 -15.05 -2.59
N LEU A 49 20.17 -15.44 -2.09
CA LEU A 49 18.94 -15.55 -2.89
C LEU A 49 18.14 -14.25 -2.93
N TYR A 50 18.49 -13.28 -2.13
CA TYR A 50 17.71 -12.05 -1.99
C TYR A 50 17.46 -11.32 -3.33
N PRO A 51 18.46 -11.08 -4.21
CA PRO A 51 18.21 -10.40 -5.48
C PRO A 51 17.28 -11.18 -6.39
N ALA A 52 17.50 -12.50 -6.52
CA ALA A 52 16.66 -13.37 -7.33
C ALA A 52 15.23 -13.48 -6.79
N SER A 53 15.09 -13.63 -5.46
CA SER A 53 13.81 -13.64 -4.78
C SER A 53 13.04 -12.33 -4.99
N TYR A 54 13.73 -11.18 -4.93
CA TYR A 54 13.09 -9.88 -5.15
C TYR A 54 12.57 -9.72 -6.57
N VAL A 55 13.38 -10.07 -7.58
CA VAL A 55 12.96 -10.03 -8.98
C VAL A 55 11.81 -11.00 -9.23
N ALA A 56 11.91 -12.23 -8.75
CA ALA A 56 10.87 -13.26 -8.91
C ALA A 56 9.56 -12.80 -8.30
N LYS A 57 9.57 -12.30 -7.03
CA LYS A 57 8.33 -11.81 -6.41
C LYS A 57 7.69 -10.67 -7.18
N THR A 58 8.52 -9.72 -7.69
CA THR A 58 8.02 -8.58 -8.46
C THR A 58 7.29 -9.03 -9.72
N LEU A 59 7.89 -9.96 -10.48
CA LEU A 59 7.29 -10.48 -11.71
C LEU A 59 6.05 -11.34 -11.46
N ILE A 60 6.11 -12.23 -10.47
CA ILE A 60 4.99 -13.14 -10.13
C ILE A 60 3.80 -12.34 -9.62
N VAL A 61 4.03 -11.40 -8.69
CA VAL A 61 2.95 -10.56 -8.15
C VAL A 61 2.36 -9.65 -9.22
N ALA A 62 3.18 -9.06 -10.11
CA ALA A 62 2.69 -8.30 -11.25
C ALA A 62 1.79 -9.17 -12.17
N GLY A 63 2.23 -10.40 -12.47
CA GLY A 63 1.44 -11.36 -13.24
C GLY A 63 0.10 -11.69 -12.56
N MET A 64 0.11 -11.90 -11.23
CA MET A 64 -1.11 -12.15 -10.45
C MET A 64 -2.07 -10.94 -10.48
N LEU A 65 -1.57 -9.72 -10.30
CA LEU A 65 -2.41 -8.51 -10.36
C LEU A 65 -3.05 -8.35 -11.75
N ILE A 66 -2.31 -8.62 -12.82
CA ILE A 66 -2.84 -8.60 -14.19
C ILE A 66 -3.86 -9.71 -14.40
N TYR A 67 -3.58 -10.93 -13.94
CA TYR A 67 -4.49 -12.08 -14.06
C TYR A 67 -5.83 -11.80 -13.35
N PHE A 68 -5.78 -11.29 -12.13
CA PHE A 68 -6.96 -11.01 -11.32
C PHE A 68 -7.61 -9.64 -11.60
N ARG A 69 -7.11 -8.82 -12.53
CA ARG A 69 -7.57 -7.43 -12.73
C ARG A 69 -9.08 -7.23 -12.88
N ARG A 70 -9.79 -8.24 -13.40
CA ARG A 70 -11.26 -8.21 -13.57
C ARG A 70 -12.04 -8.53 -12.28
N ARG A 71 -11.34 -8.95 -11.23
CA ARG A 71 -11.91 -9.26 -9.91
C ARG A 71 -11.87 -8.10 -8.95
N TYR A 72 -10.96 -7.17 -9.19
CA TYR A 72 -10.80 -6.00 -8.33
C TYR A 72 -11.93 -5.00 -8.52
N THR A 73 -12.22 -4.26 -7.45
CA THR A 73 -13.11 -3.10 -7.51
C THR A 73 -12.55 -2.07 -8.49
N PRO A 74 -13.37 -1.42 -9.32
CA PRO A 74 -12.91 -0.35 -10.20
C PRO A 74 -12.21 0.77 -9.43
N ILE A 75 -10.96 1.06 -9.80
CA ILE A 75 -10.16 2.08 -9.14
C ILE A 75 -10.64 3.45 -9.57
N ARG A 76 -11.20 4.22 -8.62
CA ARG A 76 -11.55 5.62 -8.81
C ARG A 76 -10.34 6.50 -8.49
N TRP A 77 -10.20 7.62 -9.19
CA TRP A 77 -9.07 8.54 -9.08
C TRP A 77 -9.45 9.92 -8.52
N ASN A 78 -10.61 10.04 -7.89
CA ASN A 78 -11.07 11.29 -7.29
C ASN A 78 -10.06 11.77 -6.25
N GLY A 79 -9.72 13.06 -6.25
CA GLY A 79 -8.75 13.61 -5.31
C GLY A 79 -7.31 13.12 -5.52
N TRP A 80 -6.96 12.65 -6.72
CA TRP A 80 -5.62 12.17 -7.06
C TRP A 80 -4.49 13.15 -6.67
N TRP A 81 -4.74 14.45 -6.82
CA TRP A 81 -3.78 15.49 -6.45
C TRP A 81 -3.49 15.52 -4.93
N LEU A 82 -4.50 15.22 -4.07
CA LEU A 82 -4.28 15.05 -2.64
C LEU A 82 -3.35 13.86 -2.37
N GLY A 83 -3.49 12.77 -3.13
CA GLY A 83 -2.57 11.64 -3.08
C GLY A 83 -1.12 12.07 -3.32
N ILE A 84 -0.86 12.91 -4.33
CA ILE A 84 0.48 13.43 -4.60
C ILE A 84 0.98 14.31 -3.44
N VAL A 85 0.19 15.27 -2.99
CA VAL A 85 0.58 16.17 -1.90
C VAL A 85 0.85 15.39 -0.61
N LEU A 86 -0.07 14.50 -0.22
CA LEU A 86 0.10 13.68 0.97
C LEU A 86 1.21 12.63 0.81
N GLY A 87 1.55 12.22 -0.40
CA GLY A 87 2.71 11.38 -0.67
C GLY A 87 4.03 12.07 -0.33
N VAL A 88 4.16 13.36 -0.65
CA VAL A 88 5.31 14.17 -0.22
C VAL A 88 5.32 14.35 1.30
N VAL A 89 4.17 14.64 1.92
CA VAL A 89 4.03 14.71 3.38
C VAL A 89 4.39 13.36 4.02
N GLY A 90 4.00 12.24 3.41
CA GLY A 90 4.34 10.88 3.84
C GLY A 90 5.84 10.62 3.90
N LEU A 91 6.62 11.09 2.91
CA LEU A 91 8.08 11.03 2.99
C LEU A 91 8.62 11.79 4.22
N VAL A 92 8.14 13.04 4.41
CA VAL A 92 8.58 13.86 5.54
C VAL A 92 8.21 13.21 6.87
N GLN A 93 6.99 12.67 6.97
CA GLN A 93 6.52 11.95 8.15
C GLN A 93 7.39 10.72 8.40
N TRP A 94 7.64 9.88 7.39
CA TRP A 94 8.40 8.63 7.57
C TRP A 94 9.83 8.91 8.00
N VAL A 95 10.57 9.70 7.23
CA VAL A 95 11.98 10.04 7.54
C VAL A 95 12.08 10.87 8.82
N GLY A 96 11.16 11.80 9.04
CA GLY A 96 11.14 12.64 10.23
C GLY A 96 10.91 11.85 11.52
N MET A 97 9.92 10.96 11.53
CA MET A 97 9.67 10.11 12.69
C MET A 97 10.84 9.18 12.97
N GLU A 98 11.40 8.53 11.95
CA GLU A 98 12.54 7.64 12.14
C GLU A 98 13.79 8.36 12.68
N LYS A 99 14.03 9.59 12.26
CA LYS A 99 15.12 10.40 12.81
C LYS A 99 14.87 10.88 14.24
N LEU A 100 13.62 11.19 14.58
CA LEU A 100 13.27 11.74 15.90
C LEU A 100 13.08 10.65 16.94
N ILE A 101 12.38 9.59 16.62
CA ILE A 101 11.97 8.56 17.58
C ILE A 101 12.38 7.14 17.20
N GLY A 102 12.96 6.92 16.01
CA GLY A 102 13.29 5.58 15.52
C GLY A 102 14.25 4.77 16.39
N GLY A 103 15.08 5.42 17.20
CA GLY A 103 15.92 4.79 18.22
C GLY A 103 15.25 4.55 19.57
N HIS A 104 14.01 5.00 19.78
CA HIS A 104 13.33 5.00 21.08
C HIS A 104 12.20 3.97 21.18
N TYR A 105 11.98 3.17 20.15
CA TYR A 105 11.01 2.08 20.18
C TYR A 105 11.59 0.80 19.61
N TRP A 106 11.06 -0.35 20.07
CA TRP A 106 11.49 -1.65 19.62
C TRP A 106 11.15 -1.88 18.14
N LYS A 107 12.10 -2.48 17.40
CA LYS A 107 11.94 -2.87 16.00
C LYS A 107 12.30 -4.33 15.82
N PHE A 108 11.73 -4.95 14.79
CA PHE A 108 12.15 -6.26 14.35
C PHE A 108 13.61 -6.19 13.84
N SER A 109 14.42 -7.19 14.22
CA SER A 109 15.78 -7.30 13.69
C SER A 109 15.74 -7.62 12.19
N TYR A 110 16.57 -6.96 11.43
CA TYR A 110 16.71 -7.22 10.00
C TYR A 110 18.13 -6.84 9.54
N ASP A 111 18.56 -7.47 8.44
CA ASP A 111 19.84 -7.14 7.83
C ASP A 111 19.67 -5.95 6.87
N VAL A 112 20.42 -4.88 7.14
CA VAL A 112 20.53 -3.76 6.20
C VAL A 112 21.27 -4.23 4.95
N ARG A 113 20.64 -4.10 3.78
CA ARG A 113 21.19 -4.61 2.52
C ARG A 113 21.60 -3.47 1.60
N ASN A 114 22.91 -3.30 1.50
CA ASN A 114 23.51 -2.31 0.61
C ASN A 114 23.74 -2.93 -0.78
N PRO A 115 23.05 -2.50 -1.85
CA PRO A 115 23.26 -3.07 -3.19
C PRO A 115 24.68 -2.86 -3.72
N TYR A 116 25.40 -1.82 -3.29
CA TYR A 116 26.79 -1.60 -3.68
C TYR A 116 27.74 -2.69 -3.16
N GLU A 117 27.37 -3.40 -2.10
CA GLU A 117 28.15 -4.50 -1.52
C GLU A 117 27.71 -5.87 -2.05
N MET A 118 26.54 -5.95 -2.67
CA MET A 118 25.94 -7.22 -3.11
C MET A 118 26.36 -7.64 -4.52
N PHE A 119 26.82 -6.71 -5.35
CA PHE A 119 27.13 -6.96 -6.75
C PHE A 119 28.53 -6.50 -7.09
N SER A 120 29.30 -7.38 -7.76
CA SER A 120 30.60 -7.04 -8.31
C SER A 120 30.51 -6.23 -9.62
N SER A 121 29.40 -6.37 -10.35
CA SER A 121 29.15 -5.66 -11.60
C SER A 121 28.25 -4.44 -11.37
N PRO A 122 28.73 -3.21 -11.70
CA PRO A 122 27.89 -2.01 -11.61
C PRO A 122 26.61 -2.09 -12.45
N ALA A 123 26.67 -2.73 -13.61
CA ALA A 123 25.50 -2.87 -14.49
C ALA A 123 24.41 -3.74 -13.84
N LEU A 124 24.79 -4.87 -13.22
CA LEU A 124 23.84 -5.74 -12.50
C LEU A 124 23.30 -5.03 -11.26
N MET A 125 24.12 -4.32 -10.53
CA MET A 125 23.71 -3.52 -9.37
C MET A 125 22.63 -2.50 -9.75
N TRP A 126 22.89 -1.66 -10.76
CA TRP A 126 21.92 -0.63 -11.17
C TRP A 126 20.65 -1.22 -11.78
N THR A 127 20.76 -2.35 -12.49
CA THR A 127 19.58 -3.09 -12.97
C THR A 127 18.73 -3.55 -11.78
N PHE A 128 19.35 -4.14 -10.77
CA PHE A 128 18.64 -4.57 -9.56
C PHE A 128 18.00 -3.39 -8.81
N VAL A 129 18.74 -2.29 -8.62
CA VAL A 129 18.23 -1.07 -7.99
C VAL A 129 17.02 -0.53 -8.74
N ALA A 130 17.09 -0.46 -10.08
CA ALA A 130 15.97 0.00 -10.90
C ALA A 130 14.72 -0.89 -10.75
N ILE A 131 14.90 -2.22 -10.83
CA ILE A 131 13.79 -3.18 -10.64
C ILE A 131 13.18 -3.04 -9.24
N ARG A 132 14.03 -2.95 -8.21
CA ARG A 132 13.57 -2.83 -6.83
C ARG A 132 12.85 -1.51 -6.59
N TRP A 133 13.40 -0.40 -7.05
CA TRP A 133 12.77 0.91 -6.90
C TRP A 133 11.45 1.01 -7.66
N ALA A 134 11.41 0.52 -8.91
CA ALA A 134 10.18 0.43 -9.67
C ALA A 134 9.14 -0.49 -9.00
N GLY A 135 9.55 -1.66 -8.54
CA GLY A 135 8.68 -2.58 -7.79
C GLY A 135 8.08 -1.95 -6.54
N ALA A 136 8.92 -1.32 -5.72
CA ALA A 136 8.50 -0.66 -4.50
C ALA A 136 7.58 0.56 -4.76
N SER A 137 7.80 1.29 -5.86
CA SER A 137 7.06 2.52 -6.16
C SER A 137 5.80 2.32 -7.00
N LEU A 138 5.72 1.26 -7.80
CA LEU A 138 4.59 1.04 -8.72
C LEU A 138 3.77 -0.20 -8.35
N LEU A 139 4.44 -1.33 -8.09
CA LEU A 139 3.75 -2.60 -7.85
C LEU A 139 3.22 -2.70 -6.42
N VAL A 140 4.08 -2.45 -5.44
CA VAL A 140 3.75 -2.57 -4.02
C VAL A 140 2.56 -1.68 -3.63
N PRO A 141 2.49 -0.38 -4.02
CA PRO A 141 1.34 0.45 -3.71
C PRO A 141 0.03 -0.08 -4.27
N VAL A 142 0.02 -0.59 -5.49
CA VAL A 142 -1.20 -1.18 -6.09
C VAL A 142 -1.63 -2.41 -5.31
N MET A 143 -0.70 -3.34 -5.06
CA MET A 143 -0.98 -4.58 -4.34
C MET A 143 -1.45 -4.31 -2.91
N GLU A 144 -0.74 -3.46 -2.18
CA GLU A 144 -1.03 -3.19 -0.78
C GLU A 144 -2.33 -2.39 -0.60
N GLU A 145 -2.61 -1.38 -1.43
CA GLU A 145 -3.85 -0.64 -1.30
C GLU A 145 -5.07 -1.48 -1.69
N LEU A 146 -4.95 -2.38 -2.66
CA LEU A 146 -5.98 -3.38 -2.95
C LEU A 146 -6.23 -4.29 -1.74
N PHE A 147 -5.17 -4.77 -1.08
CA PHE A 147 -5.31 -5.65 0.08
C PHE A 147 -5.83 -4.89 1.32
N TRP A 148 -5.15 -3.79 1.72
CA TRP A 148 -5.44 -3.10 2.96
C TRP A 148 -6.71 -2.24 2.90
N ARG A 149 -6.87 -1.43 1.83
CA ARG A 149 -7.90 -0.37 1.74
C ARG A 149 -9.15 -0.81 0.96
N ASP A 150 -9.01 -1.70 -0.03
CA ASP A 150 -10.18 -2.25 -0.69
C ASP A 150 -10.68 -3.52 0.01
N TYR A 151 -9.84 -4.53 0.24
CA TYR A 151 -10.27 -5.80 0.81
C TYR A 151 -10.43 -5.74 2.33
N LEU A 152 -9.34 -5.59 3.10
CA LEU A 152 -9.37 -5.76 4.56
C LEU A 152 -10.21 -4.70 5.26
N TRP A 153 -10.15 -3.43 4.82
CA TRP A 153 -10.99 -2.37 5.35
C TRP A 153 -12.48 -2.73 5.25
N ARG A 154 -12.90 -3.19 4.10
CA ARG A 154 -14.29 -3.56 3.84
C ARG A 154 -14.66 -4.89 4.51
N GLN A 155 -13.71 -5.81 4.66
CA GLN A 155 -13.89 -7.05 5.40
C GLN A 155 -14.17 -6.80 6.88
N VAL A 156 -13.54 -5.79 7.50
CA VAL A 156 -13.86 -5.37 8.88
C VAL A 156 -15.27 -4.82 8.99
N ILE A 157 -15.77 -4.13 7.96
CA ILE A 157 -17.11 -3.55 7.95
C ILE A 157 -18.17 -4.62 7.66
N SER A 158 -17.93 -5.49 6.68
CA SER A 158 -18.85 -6.53 6.22
C SER A 158 -18.14 -7.88 6.10
N PRO A 159 -18.01 -8.64 7.21
CA PRO A 159 -17.21 -9.87 7.25
C PRO A 159 -17.70 -11.01 6.37
N ASN A 160 -19.00 -11.07 6.07
CA ASN A 160 -19.58 -12.15 5.25
C ASN A 160 -19.40 -11.92 3.75
N ASP A 161 -19.37 -10.64 3.34
CA ASP A 161 -19.11 -10.23 1.97
C ASP A 161 -18.59 -8.79 1.97
N PHE A 162 -17.29 -8.64 1.82
CA PHE A 162 -16.64 -7.33 1.86
C PHE A 162 -17.13 -6.38 0.75
N LYS A 163 -17.64 -6.92 -0.37
CA LYS A 163 -18.15 -6.09 -1.49
C LYS A 163 -19.46 -5.38 -1.19
N LEU A 164 -20.16 -5.76 -0.14
CA LEU A 164 -21.36 -5.03 0.33
C LEU A 164 -20.99 -3.70 1.00
N ALA A 165 -19.81 -3.58 1.60
CA ALA A 165 -19.34 -2.30 2.10
C ALA A 165 -18.79 -1.44 0.94
N ARG A 166 -18.97 -0.11 1.03
CA ARG A 166 -18.44 0.82 0.01
C ARG A 166 -16.95 1.08 0.22
N VAL A 167 -16.20 1.31 -0.86
CA VAL A 167 -14.80 1.77 -0.76
C VAL A 167 -14.76 3.10 -0.02
N GLY A 168 -13.93 3.17 1.04
CA GLY A 168 -13.81 4.38 1.87
C GLY A 168 -15.04 4.69 2.73
N GLU A 169 -15.92 3.71 2.96
CA GLU A 169 -16.96 3.81 3.95
C GLU A 169 -16.34 4.02 5.33
N TRP A 170 -16.77 5.08 6.02
CA TRP A 170 -16.20 5.42 7.31
C TRP A 170 -16.62 4.40 8.39
N ASN A 171 -15.62 3.83 9.03
CA ASN A 171 -15.78 2.96 10.18
C ASN A 171 -14.55 3.11 11.09
N PRO A 172 -14.71 3.52 12.36
CA PRO A 172 -13.56 3.75 13.25
C PRO A 172 -12.79 2.47 13.55
N GLY A 173 -13.45 1.30 13.60
CA GLY A 173 -12.79 0.00 13.76
C GLY A 173 -11.90 -0.31 12.57
N ALA A 174 -12.41 -0.21 11.35
CA ALA A 174 -11.62 -0.42 10.13
C ALA A 174 -10.46 0.57 10.05
N PHE A 175 -10.69 1.85 10.38
CA PHE A 175 -9.67 2.89 10.38
C PHE A 175 -8.46 2.52 11.27
N VAL A 176 -8.73 2.11 12.51
CA VAL A 176 -7.66 1.78 13.47
C VAL A 176 -7.05 0.40 13.22
N ILE A 177 -7.91 -0.63 13.03
CA ILE A 177 -7.45 -2.02 12.87
C ILE A 177 -6.55 -2.14 11.63
N VAL A 178 -6.98 -1.57 10.50
CA VAL A 178 -6.19 -1.66 9.25
C VAL A 178 -4.87 -0.90 9.37
N ALA A 179 -4.85 0.28 10.02
CA ALA A 179 -3.62 1.02 10.23
C ALA A 179 -2.64 0.26 11.14
N VAL A 180 -3.13 -0.36 12.22
CA VAL A 180 -2.31 -1.17 13.13
C VAL A 180 -1.76 -2.41 12.43
N LEU A 181 -2.59 -3.14 11.69
CA LEU A 181 -2.16 -4.35 10.97
C LEU A 181 -1.19 -3.99 9.82
N PHE A 182 -1.42 -2.89 9.11
CA PHE A 182 -0.48 -2.37 8.11
C PHE A 182 0.88 -2.06 8.72
N GLY A 183 0.93 -1.38 9.84
CA GLY A 183 2.19 -1.03 10.50
C GLY A 183 2.84 -2.23 11.18
N ALA A 184 2.18 -2.83 12.16
CA ALA A 184 2.76 -3.87 12.99
C ALA A 184 2.86 -5.24 12.30
N GLY A 185 2.11 -5.48 11.23
CA GLY A 185 2.06 -6.77 10.54
C GLY A 185 3.14 -6.95 9.47
N VAL A 186 3.61 -5.88 8.84
CA VAL A 186 4.48 -6.01 7.64
C VAL A 186 5.67 -5.04 7.61
N HIS A 187 5.75 -4.07 8.52
CA HIS A 187 6.81 -3.07 8.54
C HIS A 187 7.73 -3.21 9.74
N ILE A 188 9.01 -2.99 9.53
CA ILE A 188 10.03 -2.98 10.58
C ILE A 188 9.86 -1.71 11.43
N GLU A 189 9.65 -0.59 10.77
CA GLU A 189 9.32 0.71 11.37
C GLU A 189 7.82 0.80 11.70
N TRP A 190 7.32 -0.19 12.45
CA TRP A 190 5.89 -0.43 12.65
C TRP A 190 5.13 0.79 13.19
N LEU A 191 5.74 1.57 14.09
CA LEU A 191 5.09 2.75 14.67
C LEU A 191 4.93 3.87 13.62
N THR A 192 5.98 4.12 12.85
CA THR A 192 5.97 5.05 11.72
C THR A 192 4.96 4.64 10.66
N ALA A 193 4.90 3.34 10.37
CA ALA A 193 3.96 2.77 9.42
C ALA A 193 2.50 2.82 9.91
N ILE A 194 2.22 2.68 11.22
CA ILE A 194 0.87 2.88 11.78
C ILE A 194 0.42 4.33 11.52
N VAL A 195 1.26 5.31 11.82
CA VAL A 195 0.92 6.74 11.58
C VAL A 195 0.68 6.98 10.09
N TYR A 196 1.52 6.44 9.22
CA TYR A 196 1.30 6.49 7.78
C TYR A 196 0.01 5.79 7.36
N GLY A 197 -0.28 4.62 7.95
CA GLY A 197 -1.53 3.87 7.76
C GLY A 197 -2.78 4.68 8.12
N LEU A 198 -2.72 5.46 9.20
CA LEU A 198 -3.80 6.38 9.59
C LEU A 198 -3.95 7.54 8.58
N MET A 199 -2.84 8.10 8.09
CA MET A 199 -2.88 9.18 7.09
C MET A 199 -3.56 8.71 5.80
N ILE A 200 -3.17 7.55 5.27
CA ILE A 200 -3.73 7.01 4.03
C ILE A 200 -5.16 6.51 4.22
N GLY A 201 -5.50 5.98 5.41
CA GLY A 201 -6.87 5.65 5.79
C GLY A 201 -7.77 6.88 5.87
N GLY A 202 -7.25 8.00 6.39
CA GLY A 202 -7.93 9.30 6.37
C GLY A 202 -8.17 9.82 4.95
N LEU A 203 -7.18 9.70 4.07
CA LEU A 203 -7.33 10.03 2.65
C LEU A 203 -8.42 9.18 1.98
N LEU A 204 -8.44 7.86 2.26
CA LEU A 204 -9.49 6.97 1.76
C LEU A 204 -10.89 7.41 2.20
N ALA A 205 -11.07 7.69 3.50
CA ALA A 205 -12.35 8.09 4.06
C ALA A 205 -12.84 9.43 3.49
N LEU A 206 -11.93 10.38 3.25
CA LEU A 206 -12.24 11.70 2.70
C LEU A 206 -12.59 11.65 1.21
N THR A 207 -11.83 10.88 0.41
CA THR A 207 -11.95 10.90 -1.05
C THR A 207 -12.78 9.75 -1.60
N ARG A 208 -12.92 8.67 -0.84
CA ARG A 208 -13.47 7.38 -1.30
C ARG A 208 -12.79 6.88 -2.58
N SER A 209 -11.49 7.18 -2.70
CA SER A 209 -10.68 6.95 -3.88
C SER A 209 -9.48 6.07 -3.58
N LEU A 210 -9.54 4.83 -4.05
CA LEU A 210 -8.39 3.92 -3.96
C LEU A 210 -7.20 4.44 -4.78
N GLY A 211 -7.46 5.08 -5.93
CA GLY A 211 -6.41 5.67 -6.76
C GLY A 211 -5.65 6.81 -6.07
N ALA A 212 -6.31 7.62 -5.23
CA ALA A 212 -5.64 8.64 -4.43
C ALA A 212 -4.70 7.99 -3.38
N CYS A 213 -5.12 6.88 -2.75
CA CYS A 213 -4.30 6.12 -1.81
C CYS A 213 -3.10 5.48 -2.51
N ILE A 214 -3.31 4.85 -3.66
CA ILE A 214 -2.24 4.26 -4.49
C ILE A 214 -1.21 5.34 -4.87
N LEU A 215 -1.65 6.53 -5.28
CA LEU A 215 -0.74 7.63 -5.62
C LEU A 215 0.01 8.15 -4.40
N MET A 216 -0.66 8.34 -3.26
CA MET A 216 0.01 8.74 -2.01
C MET A 216 1.14 7.76 -1.70
N HIS A 217 0.85 6.48 -1.69
CA HIS A 217 1.80 5.41 -1.39
C HIS A 217 2.95 5.36 -2.44
N ALA A 218 2.61 5.41 -3.72
CA ALA A 218 3.58 5.39 -4.82
C ALA A 218 4.55 6.57 -4.76
N VAL A 219 4.06 7.78 -4.52
CA VAL A 219 4.87 9.00 -4.39
C VAL A 219 5.77 8.91 -3.16
N THR A 220 5.24 8.47 -2.01
CA THR A 220 6.05 8.27 -0.80
C THR A 220 7.19 7.29 -1.06
N ASN A 221 6.92 6.12 -1.62
CA ASN A 221 7.93 5.09 -1.88
C ASN A 221 8.94 5.54 -2.94
N PHE A 222 8.49 6.23 -3.98
CA PHE A 222 9.39 6.77 -4.99
C PHE A 222 10.37 7.79 -4.39
N LEU A 223 9.85 8.75 -3.61
CA LEU A 223 10.68 9.77 -2.97
C LEU A 223 11.57 9.19 -1.88
N LEU A 224 11.11 8.18 -1.14
CA LEU A 224 11.92 7.46 -0.16
C LEU A 224 13.08 6.72 -0.83
N GLY A 225 12.84 6.06 -1.97
CA GLY A 225 13.88 5.45 -2.79
C GLY A 225 14.91 6.48 -3.29
N ALA A 226 14.46 7.63 -3.79
CA ALA A 226 15.35 8.71 -4.20
C ALA A 226 16.17 9.27 -3.01
N TYR A 227 15.53 9.42 -1.84
CA TYR A 227 16.17 9.87 -0.62
C TYR A 227 17.29 8.91 -0.18
N LEU A 228 17.00 7.62 -0.11
CA LEU A 228 18.00 6.63 0.29
C LEU A 228 19.17 6.52 -0.70
N LEU A 229 18.93 6.59 -2.01
CA LEU A 229 19.99 6.59 -3.03
C LEU A 229 20.90 7.83 -2.89
N LYS A 230 20.32 8.98 -2.52
CA LYS A 230 21.08 10.22 -2.31
C LYS A 230 21.88 10.21 -1.01
N THR A 231 21.34 9.61 0.06
CA THR A 231 21.90 9.73 1.43
C THR A 231 22.68 8.50 1.87
N GLY A 232 22.55 7.37 1.18
CA GLY A 232 23.13 6.10 1.60
C GLY A 232 22.47 5.49 2.85
N GLN A 233 21.28 5.95 3.26
CA GLN A 233 20.58 5.44 4.44
C GLN A 233 19.81 4.15 4.10
N TRP A 234 20.54 3.06 3.91
CA TRP A 234 20.00 1.76 3.49
C TRP A 234 19.05 1.10 4.47
N ILE A 235 18.86 1.68 5.64
CA ILE A 235 17.84 1.26 6.61
C ILE A 235 16.42 1.36 6.02
N PHE A 236 16.19 2.26 5.09
CA PHE A 236 14.91 2.42 4.40
C PHE A 236 14.78 1.60 3.10
N TRP A 237 15.73 0.67 2.88
CA TRP A 237 15.77 -0.11 1.64
C TRP A 237 14.88 -1.34 1.64
#